data_0bd64ae43b7fd2f92720c101b960ba8f
#
_entry.id   0bd64ae43b7fd2f92720c101b960ba8f
#
_cell.length_a   1.000
_cell.length_b   1.000
_cell.length_c   1.000
_cell.angle_alpha   90.00
_cell.angle_beta   90.00
_cell.angle_gamma   90.00
#
_symmetry.space_group_name_H-M   'P 1'
#
loop_
_entity.id
_entity.type
_entity.pdbx_description
1 polymer ?
#
loop_
_entity_poly.entity_id
_entity_poly.type
_entity_poly.pdbx_seq_one_letter_code
_entity_poly.pdbx_strand_id
1 'polypeptide(L)'
;MLRLSLIVATYNRSASLIRALESVAQQNAPASEWECVVINNNSTDDTQERFAEFVAAHPDLNIRMVTELRQGLSFARNRGIRESEAEYIAIIDDDERISPDFITSYISLFDSTPDAVAAGGPIVAEYPSGRPRWMSHFTERPV
;
A
#
# COMPACT_ATOMS: atom_id res chain seq x y z
N MET A 1 -11.34 -17.14 0.27
CA MET A 1 -10.27 -17.02 1.31
C MET A 1 -9.37 -15.88 0.89
N LEU A 2 -9.09 -14.94 1.79
CA LEU A 2 -8.16 -13.85 1.52
C LEU A 2 -6.74 -14.40 1.36
N ARG A 3 -6.09 -14.03 0.26
CA ARG A 3 -4.74 -14.48 -0.08
C ARG A 3 -3.69 -13.42 0.28
N LEU A 4 -4.02 -12.12 0.14
CA LEU A 4 -3.08 -11.05 0.38
C LEU A 4 -3.75 -9.90 1.14
N SER A 5 -3.14 -9.46 2.26
CA SER A 5 -3.45 -8.21 2.95
C SER A 5 -2.41 -7.15 2.57
N LEU A 6 -2.87 -6.08 1.90
CA LEU A 6 -2.05 -4.93 1.57
C LEU A 6 -2.15 -3.90 2.72
N ILE A 7 -1.03 -3.57 3.34
CA ILE A 7 -0.93 -2.60 4.44
C ILE A 7 -0.39 -1.28 3.89
N VAL A 8 -1.09 -0.19 4.21
CA VAL A 8 -0.66 1.18 3.90
C VAL A 8 -0.65 2.01 5.18
N ALA A 9 0.52 2.42 5.66
CA ALA A 9 0.63 3.30 6.80
C ALA A 9 0.67 4.77 6.36
N THR A 10 -0.09 5.64 7.01
CA THR A 10 -0.15 7.07 6.68
C THR A 10 -0.18 7.96 7.93
N TYR A 11 0.38 9.17 7.80
CA TYR A 11 0.34 10.21 8.82
C TYR A 11 0.38 11.59 8.18
N ASN A 12 -0.73 12.37 8.29
CA ASN A 12 -0.83 13.73 7.76
C ASN A 12 -0.41 13.88 6.28
N ARG A 13 -0.82 12.94 5.44
CA ARG A 13 -0.48 12.90 4.00
C ARG A 13 -1.67 12.47 3.14
N SER A 14 -2.85 13.04 3.43
CA SER A 14 -4.12 12.66 2.77
C SER A 14 -4.04 12.61 1.25
N ALA A 15 -3.44 13.64 0.62
CA ALA A 15 -3.33 13.70 -0.85
C ALA A 15 -2.44 12.59 -1.43
N SER A 16 -1.37 12.19 -0.74
CA SER A 16 -0.50 11.08 -1.15
C SER A 16 -1.22 9.74 -0.99
N LEU A 17 -1.87 9.55 0.16
CA LEU A 17 -2.66 8.35 0.43
C LEU A 17 -3.70 8.12 -0.67
N ILE A 18 -4.49 9.12 -1.04
CA ILE A 18 -5.52 8.95 -2.07
C ILE A 18 -4.91 8.54 -3.41
N ARG A 19 -3.77 9.13 -3.82
CA ARG A 19 -3.07 8.70 -5.05
C ARG A 19 -2.58 7.25 -4.98
N ALA A 20 -2.10 6.81 -3.81
CA ALA A 20 -1.73 5.40 -3.61
C ALA A 20 -2.96 4.51 -3.74
N LEU A 21 -4.07 4.86 -3.07
CA LEU A 21 -5.33 4.09 -3.11
C LEU A 21 -5.97 4.05 -4.50
N GLU A 22 -5.82 5.10 -5.32
CA GLU A 22 -6.23 5.07 -6.73
C GLU A 22 -5.52 3.95 -7.51
N SER A 23 -4.24 3.68 -7.24
CA SER A 23 -3.53 2.56 -7.84
C SER A 23 -3.94 1.20 -7.26
N VAL A 24 -4.34 1.18 -5.99
CA VAL A 24 -4.91 -0.01 -5.34
C VAL A 24 -6.28 -0.34 -5.95
N ALA A 25 -7.09 0.65 -6.28
CA ALA A 25 -8.38 0.44 -6.94
C ALA A 25 -8.27 -0.13 -8.36
N GLN A 26 -7.11 -0.02 -9.00
CA GLN A 26 -6.85 -0.52 -10.35
C GLN A 26 -6.29 -1.95 -10.39
N GLN A 27 -6.28 -2.68 -9.27
CA GLN A 27 -5.74 -4.02 -9.25
C GLN A 27 -6.58 -5.01 -10.06
N ASN A 28 -5.91 -5.87 -10.85
CA ASN A 28 -6.53 -6.92 -11.66
C ASN A 28 -6.95 -8.15 -10.83
N ALA A 29 -6.51 -8.26 -9.57
CA ALA A 29 -6.87 -9.34 -8.67
C ALA A 29 -8.36 -9.27 -8.30
N PRO A 30 -9.07 -10.42 -8.21
CA PRO A 30 -10.44 -10.43 -7.70
C PRO A 30 -10.53 -9.84 -6.28
N ALA A 31 -11.47 -8.92 -6.06
CA ALA A 31 -11.62 -8.24 -4.76
C ALA A 31 -11.89 -9.22 -3.59
N SER A 32 -12.34 -10.44 -3.87
CA SER A 32 -12.55 -11.49 -2.86
C SER A 32 -11.26 -12.18 -2.39
N GLU A 33 -10.12 -11.94 -3.07
CA GLU A 33 -8.84 -12.60 -2.77
C GLU A 33 -7.89 -11.71 -1.96
N TRP A 34 -8.19 -10.42 -1.80
CA TRP A 34 -7.33 -9.49 -1.10
C TRP A 34 -8.11 -8.45 -0.29
N GLU A 35 -7.44 -7.83 0.65
CA GLU A 35 -7.91 -6.66 1.38
C GLU A 35 -6.83 -5.57 1.41
N CYS A 36 -7.24 -4.33 1.62
CA CYS A 36 -6.34 -3.23 1.92
C CYS A 36 -6.63 -2.69 3.32
N VAL A 37 -5.62 -2.70 4.19
CA VAL A 37 -5.71 -2.18 5.55
C VAL A 37 -4.90 -0.91 5.65
N VAL A 38 -5.57 0.23 5.65
CA VAL A 38 -4.94 1.54 5.84
C VAL A 38 -4.79 1.81 7.33
N ILE A 39 -3.57 2.10 7.78
CA ILE A 39 -3.30 2.46 9.16
C ILE A 39 -3.10 3.96 9.26
N ASN A 40 -4.11 4.64 9.79
CA ASN A 40 -4.02 6.05 10.15
C ASN A 40 -3.25 6.19 11.46
N ASN A 41 -2.00 6.64 11.38
CA ASN A 41 -1.15 6.80 12.55
C ASN A 41 -1.41 8.12 13.28
N ASN A 42 -2.68 8.31 13.69
CA ASN A 42 -3.14 9.48 14.43
C ASN A 42 -2.99 10.81 13.66
N SER A 43 -3.41 10.82 12.38
CA SER A 43 -3.43 12.04 11.56
C SER A 43 -4.39 13.08 12.13
N THR A 44 -4.04 14.35 11.95
CA THR A 44 -4.78 15.52 12.37
C THR A 44 -5.26 16.38 11.19
N ASP A 45 -4.94 15.97 9.96
CA ASP A 45 -5.41 16.56 8.71
C ASP A 45 -6.73 15.91 8.24
N ASP A 46 -7.15 16.17 7.01
CA ASP A 46 -8.34 15.62 6.38
C ASP A 46 -8.23 14.14 5.91
N THR A 47 -7.20 13.40 6.38
CA THR A 47 -6.95 12.00 5.96
C THR A 47 -8.18 11.12 6.14
N GLN A 48 -8.85 11.20 7.29
CA GLN A 48 -9.99 10.33 7.58
C GLN A 48 -11.20 10.65 6.70
N GLU A 49 -11.46 11.93 6.46
CA GLU A 49 -12.57 12.40 5.63
C GLU A 49 -12.38 11.97 4.17
N ARG A 50 -11.19 12.23 3.62
CA ARG A 50 -10.86 11.85 2.24
C ARG A 50 -10.83 10.35 2.03
N PHE A 51 -10.39 9.58 3.02
CA PHE A 51 -10.48 8.13 2.96
C PHE A 51 -11.94 7.66 2.92
N ALA A 52 -12.83 8.24 3.74
CA ALA A 52 -14.25 7.90 3.73
C ALA A 52 -14.92 8.23 2.37
N GLU A 53 -14.58 9.36 1.76
CA GLU A 53 -15.00 9.71 0.40
C GLU A 53 -14.52 8.70 -0.64
N PHE A 54 -13.26 8.29 -0.55
CA PHE A 54 -12.68 7.29 -1.44
C PHE A 54 -13.41 5.94 -1.34
N VAL A 55 -13.67 5.44 -0.13
CA VAL A 55 -14.40 4.18 0.08
C VAL A 55 -15.82 4.27 -0.45
N ALA A 56 -16.50 5.40 -0.23
CA ALA A 56 -17.85 5.62 -0.75
C ALA A 56 -17.90 5.59 -2.29
N ALA A 57 -16.83 6.02 -2.96
CA ALA A 57 -16.70 5.97 -4.42
C ALA A 57 -16.33 4.57 -4.95
N HIS A 58 -15.82 3.67 -4.09
CA HIS A 58 -15.36 2.33 -4.45
C HIS A 58 -15.99 1.24 -3.55
N PRO A 59 -17.31 1.08 -3.56
CA PRO A 59 -18.01 0.20 -2.61
C PRO A 59 -17.71 -1.30 -2.79
N ASP A 60 -17.19 -1.70 -3.95
CA ASP A 60 -16.86 -3.09 -4.26
C ASP A 60 -15.47 -3.52 -3.77
N LEU A 61 -14.67 -2.58 -3.26
CA LEU A 61 -13.32 -2.87 -2.78
C LEU A 61 -13.32 -3.22 -1.29
N ASN A 62 -12.57 -4.25 -0.93
CA ASN A 62 -12.35 -4.63 0.47
C ASN A 62 -11.24 -3.76 1.09
N ILE A 63 -11.57 -2.50 1.37
CA ILE A 63 -10.64 -1.53 1.95
C ILE A 63 -11.20 -0.99 3.26
N ARG A 64 -10.38 -0.97 4.32
CA ARG A 64 -10.73 -0.42 5.62
C ARG A 64 -9.60 0.39 6.25
N MET A 65 -9.96 1.31 7.14
CA MET A 65 -8.99 2.10 7.90
C MET A 65 -9.04 1.74 9.38
N VAL A 66 -7.87 1.67 10.00
CA VAL A 66 -7.70 1.44 11.44
C VAL A 66 -6.78 2.52 12.01
N THR A 67 -7.10 3.07 13.16
CA THR A 67 -6.26 4.08 13.83
C THR A 67 -5.25 3.43 14.78
N GLU A 68 -3.99 3.83 14.68
CA GLU A 68 -2.94 3.55 15.66
C GLU A 68 -2.54 4.86 16.35
N LEU A 69 -2.84 4.95 17.64
CA LEU A 69 -2.62 6.17 18.43
C LEU A 69 -1.15 6.40 18.79
N ARG A 70 -0.35 5.33 18.86
CA ARG A 70 1.09 5.43 19.14
C ARG A 70 1.80 5.92 17.88
N GLN A 71 2.37 7.11 17.97
CA GLN A 71 3.07 7.73 16.85
C GLN A 71 4.33 6.96 16.48
N GLY A 72 4.48 6.65 15.20
CA GLY A 72 5.67 6.03 14.61
C GLY A 72 5.35 4.93 13.59
N LEU A 73 6.10 4.91 12.50
CA LEU A 73 5.91 4.01 11.36
C LEU A 73 5.90 2.53 11.79
N SER A 74 6.79 2.13 12.70
CA SER A 74 6.86 0.77 13.21
C SER A 74 5.59 0.36 13.97
N PHE A 75 4.99 1.27 14.74
CA PHE A 75 3.72 1.01 15.42
C PHE A 75 2.58 0.84 14.42
N ALA A 76 2.54 1.70 13.40
CA ALA A 76 1.54 1.62 12.35
C ALA A 76 1.67 0.30 11.56
N ARG A 77 2.87 -0.05 11.09
CA ARG A 77 3.10 -1.32 10.35
C ARG A 77 2.77 -2.54 11.21
N ASN A 78 3.19 -2.57 12.48
CA ASN A 78 2.84 -3.65 13.40
C ASN A 78 1.33 -3.73 13.68
N ARG A 79 0.62 -2.60 13.68
CA ARG A 79 -0.83 -2.60 13.77
C ARG A 79 -1.43 -3.23 12.52
N GLY A 80 -0.98 -2.84 11.33
CA GLY A 80 -1.42 -3.43 10.07
C GLY A 80 -1.23 -4.94 10.02
N ILE A 81 -0.06 -5.44 10.43
CA ILE A 81 0.21 -6.89 10.51
C ILE A 81 -0.79 -7.61 11.44
N ARG A 82 -1.13 -7.03 12.59
CA ARG A 82 -2.12 -7.64 13.50
C ARG A 82 -3.56 -7.60 12.99
N GLU A 83 -3.88 -6.63 12.14
CA GLU A 83 -5.19 -6.48 11.53
C GLU A 83 -5.36 -7.29 10.25
N SER A 84 -4.27 -7.81 9.68
CA SER A 84 -4.28 -8.60 8.46
C SER A 84 -4.92 -9.96 8.67
N GLU A 85 -5.80 -10.37 7.74
CA GLU A 85 -6.55 -11.63 7.80
C GLU A 85 -6.12 -12.62 6.70
N ALA A 86 -5.25 -12.21 5.79
CA ALA A 86 -4.80 -13.02 4.66
C ALA A 86 -3.57 -13.87 4.98
N GLU A 87 -3.30 -14.82 4.09
CA GLU A 87 -2.12 -15.70 4.14
C GLU A 87 -0.81 -14.92 3.95
N TYR A 88 -0.80 -13.98 3.00
CA TYR A 88 0.35 -13.14 2.67
C TYR A 88 0.12 -11.70 3.06
N ILE A 89 1.19 -11.00 3.43
CA ILE A 89 1.16 -9.58 3.77
C ILE A 89 2.09 -8.83 2.81
N ALA A 90 1.57 -7.79 2.18
CA ALA A 90 2.36 -6.80 1.46
C ALA A 90 2.29 -5.45 2.18
N ILE A 91 3.38 -4.70 2.18
CA ILE A 91 3.45 -3.37 2.79
C ILE A 91 3.92 -2.39 1.72
N ILE A 92 3.19 -1.31 1.54
CA ILE A 92 3.58 -0.17 0.70
C ILE A 92 3.50 1.12 1.52
N ASP A 93 4.25 2.14 1.11
CA ASP A 93 4.15 3.46 1.72
C ASP A 93 3.04 4.30 1.05
N ASP A 94 2.54 5.32 1.74
CA ASP A 94 1.42 6.16 1.28
C ASP A 94 1.77 7.08 0.11
N ASP A 95 3.02 7.11 -0.32
CA ASP A 95 3.51 7.82 -1.50
C ASP A 95 3.96 6.89 -2.64
N GLU A 96 3.72 5.60 -2.50
CA GLU A 96 3.97 4.61 -3.55
C GLU A 96 2.72 4.36 -4.40
N ARG A 97 2.92 4.06 -5.68
CA ARG A 97 1.89 3.56 -6.58
C ARG A 97 2.27 2.18 -7.07
N ILE A 98 1.32 1.27 -7.08
CA ILE A 98 1.53 -0.11 -7.49
C ILE A 98 0.99 -0.36 -8.90
N SER A 99 1.62 -1.28 -9.62
CA SER A 99 1.13 -1.71 -10.93
C SER A 99 -0.19 -2.46 -10.81
N PRO A 100 -1.04 -2.49 -11.84
CA PRO A 100 -2.31 -3.23 -11.81
C PRO A 100 -2.16 -4.73 -11.50
N ASP A 101 -1.01 -5.32 -11.79
CA ASP A 101 -0.72 -6.73 -11.56
C ASP A 101 0.05 -6.99 -10.26
N PHE A 102 0.20 -6.00 -9.39
CA PHE A 102 1.00 -6.13 -8.16
C PHE A 102 0.51 -7.30 -7.29
N ILE A 103 -0.77 -7.34 -6.96
CA ILE A 103 -1.35 -8.36 -6.08
C ILE A 103 -1.28 -9.74 -6.74
N THR A 104 -1.69 -9.87 -8.00
CA THR A 104 -1.63 -11.14 -8.73
C THR A 104 -0.21 -11.66 -8.87
N SER A 105 0.77 -10.78 -9.08
CA SER A 105 2.19 -11.15 -9.21
C SER A 105 2.74 -11.73 -7.92
N TYR A 106 2.45 -11.12 -6.76
CA TYR A 106 2.94 -11.65 -5.47
C TYR A 106 2.25 -12.95 -5.07
N ILE A 107 0.94 -13.08 -5.28
CA ILE A 107 0.22 -14.34 -5.04
C ILE A 107 0.83 -15.45 -5.90
N SER A 108 1.03 -15.20 -7.20
CA SER A 108 1.61 -16.17 -8.13
C SER A 108 3.05 -16.54 -7.76
N LEU A 109 3.85 -15.56 -7.31
CA LEU A 109 5.22 -15.80 -6.86
C LEU A 109 5.26 -16.77 -5.68
N PHE A 110 4.49 -16.52 -4.64
CA PHE A 110 4.47 -17.37 -3.45
C PHE A 110 3.88 -18.75 -3.74
N ASP A 111 2.87 -18.85 -4.61
CA ASP A 111 2.32 -20.14 -5.04
C ASP A 111 3.35 -20.98 -5.81
N SER A 112 4.18 -20.34 -6.64
CA SER A 112 5.22 -21.03 -7.43
C SER A 112 6.52 -21.28 -6.65
N THR A 113 6.71 -20.61 -5.51
CA THR A 113 7.94 -20.69 -4.71
C THR A 113 7.58 -20.85 -3.22
N PRO A 114 7.10 -22.04 -2.81
CA PRO A 114 6.60 -22.26 -1.44
C PRO A 114 7.64 -22.04 -0.32
N ASP A 115 8.94 -22.12 -0.67
CA ASP A 115 10.04 -21.90 0.29
C ASP A 115 10.40 -20.42 0.44
N ALA A 116 9.81 -19.53 -0.36
CA ALA A 116 10.03 -18.09 -0.24
C ALA A 116 9.36 -17.54 1.03
N VAL A 117 10.14 -16.92 1.89
CA VAL A 117 9.65 -16.28 3.14
C VAL A 117 9.43 -14.77 2.98
N ALA A 118 10.00 -14.17 1.96
CA ALA A 118 9.82 -12.76 1.60
C ALA A 118 10.13 -12.52 0.13
N ALA A 119 9.54 -11.50 -0.44
CA ALA A 119 9.79 -11.04 -1.80
C ALA A 119 9.74 -9.50 -1.86
N GLY A 120 10.45 -8.91 -2.82
CA GLY A 120 10.41 -7.49 -3.11
C GLY A 120 10.50 -7.26 -4.62
N GLY A 121 9.94 -6.15 -5.08
CA GLY A 121 9.97 -5.71 -6.48
C GLY A 121 10.81 -4.46 -6.67
N PRO A 122 11.09 -4.08 -7.92
CA PRO A 122 11.79 -2.83 -8.23
C PRO A 122 10.94 -1.63 -7.84
N ILE A 123 11.57 -0.62 -7.25
CA ILE A 123 10.97 0.68 -6.98
C ILE A 123 11.53 1.67 -8.00
N VAL A 124 10.63 2.31 -8.77
CA VAL A 124 10.98 3.32 -9.76
C VAL A 124 10.58 4.70 -9.24
N ALA A 125 11.57 5.60 -9.15
CA ALA A 125 11.30 6.96 -8.69
C ALA A 125 10.50 7.75 -9.75
N GLU A 126 9.42 8.40 -9.32
CA GLU A 126 8.65 9.34 -10.13
C GLU A 126 8.98 10.78 -9.76
N TYR A 127 9.16 11.63 -10.75
CA TYR A 127 9.47 13.04 -10.59
C TYR A 127 8.41 13.90 -11.29
N PRO A 128 7.27 14.19 -10.64
CA PRO A 128 6.16 14.95 -11.26
C PRO A 128 6.56 16.33 -11.77
N SER A 129 7.55 16.97 -11.12
CA SER A 129 8.10 18.29 -11.50
C SER A 129 9.40 18.21 -12.31
N GLY A 130 9.73 17.02 -12.83
CA GLY A 130 11.01 16.74 -13.48
C GLY A 130 12.11 16.41 -12.49
N ARG A 131 13.10 15.68 -12.99
CA ARG A 131 14.24 15.21 -12.21
C ARG A 131 15.08 16.38 -11.69
N PRO A 132 15.45 16.41 -10.38
CA PRO A 132 16.33 17.45 -9.84
C PRO A 132 17.70 17.46 -10.54
N ARG A 133 18.21 18.65 -10.93
CA ARG A 133 19.50 18.78 -11.63
C ARG A 133 20.72 18.30 -10.84
N TRP A 134 20.62 18.28 -9.51
CA TRP A 134 21.69 17.81 -8.62
C TRP A 134 21.74 16.28 -8.49
N MET A 135 20.71 15.57 -8.95
CA MET A 135 20.63 14.12 -8.81
C MET A 135 21.41 13.42 -9.94
N SER A 136 22.37 12.61 -9.56
CA SER A 136 23.20 11.82 -10.48
C SER A 136 22.39 10.66 -11.09
N HIS A 137 22.67 10.32 -12.36
CA HIS A 137 22.09 9.14 -13.04
C HIS A 137 22.46 7.80 -12.38
N PHE A 138 23.48 7.78 -11.52
CA PHE A 138 23.91 6.58 -10.82
C PHE A 138 23.07 6.24 -9.58
N THR A 139 22.27 7.17 -9.07
CA THR A 139 21.41 6.96 -7.89
C THR A 139 20.09 6.25 -8.20
N GLU A 140 19.79 6.01 -9.48
CA GLU A 140 18.53 5.39 -9.93
C GLU A 140 18.68 3.95 -10.43
N ARG A 141 19.86 3.34 -10.26
CA ARG A 141 19.97 1.93 -10.62
C ARG A 141 19.22 1.10 -9.58
N PRO A 142 18.20 0.31 -9.97
CA PRO A 142 17.62 -0.68 -9.07
C PRO A 142 18.74 -1.63 -8.64
N VAL A 143 18.82 -1.88 -7.36
CA VAL A 143 19.72 -2.86 -6.76
C VAL A 143 19.22 -4.25 -7.10
#